data_f78b641641637e21f19a7535ce138d6f
#
_entry.id   f78b641641637e21f19a7535ce138d6f
#
_cell.length_a   1.000
_cell.length_b   1.000
_cell.length_c   1.000
_cell.angle_alpha   90.00
_cell.angle_beta   90.00
_cell.angle_gamma   90.00
#
_symmetry.space_group_name_H-M   'P 1'
#
loop_
_entity.id
_entity.type
_entity.pdbx_description
1 polymer ?
#
loop_
_entity_poly.entity_id
_entity_poly.type
_entity_poly.pdbx_seq_one_letter_code
_entity_poly.pdbx_strand_id
1 'polypeptide(L)'
;MRFFRRGRRDDEGMEGTPVAEAKALYAAGRYAEAEAEARAVARSRPGEDEYTAVALNIAALATGAQGRHADAVATYDEALPVFRGLFGADHFLTLKLRSDRAQQMVSLDRYAESEAECAAVAEAAGRGTGPEMAFLASAARNGLVFALNAQGRHKEAETHAREALAAHAAQDRAALVLRLGLARSLNGQARHDEALAVAESAGELYRALPADQRHPDTGAVELVLGNALLGLGRTSDARHRVAVAHDACLASFGPDHRRTVEAATLLEQIDGTPS
;
A
#
# COMPACT_ATOMS: atom_id res chain seq x y z
N MET A 1 -2.73 5.09 -5.64
CA MET A 1 -3.14 5.20 -7.05
C MET A 1 -3.62 6.60 -7.50
N ARG A 2 -3.38 7.68 -6.76
CA ARG A 2 -3.95 9.02 -7.05
C ARG A 2 -2.94 10.15 -7.22
N PHE A 3 -1.65 9.91 -7.37
CA PHE A 3 -0.68 10.96 -7.67
C PHE A 3 -0.80 11.52 -9.10
N PHE A 4 -1.41 10.80 -10.03
CA PHE A 4 -1.67 11.29 -11.39
C PHE A 4 -2.92 12.18 -11.52
N ARG A 5 -3.73 12.39 -10.48
CA ARG A 5 -4.97 13.17 -10.56
C ARG A 5 -4.92 14.61 -10.03
N ARG A 6 -3.79 15.06 -9.47
CA ARG A 6 -3.69 16.44 -8.94
C ARG A 6 -3.11 17.47 -9.92
N GLY A 7 -2.79 17.08 -11.14
CA GLY A 7 -2.22 17.95 -12.15
C GLY A 7 -3.09 18.11 -13.39
N ARG A 8 -4.25 18.80 -13.30
CA ARG A 8 -4.90 19.33 -14.52
C ARG A 8 -4.02 20.34 -15.28
N ARG A 9 -2.89 20.77 -14.68
CA ARG A 9 -1.87 21.59 -15.33
C ARG A 9 -0.67 20.78 -15.84
N ASP A 10 -0.45 19.56 -15.29
CA ASP A 10 0.66 18.71 -15.74
C ASP A 10 0.24 17.80 -16.91
N ASP A 11 -1.04 17.56 -17.12
CA ASP A 11 -1.55 16.77 -18.24
C ASP A 11 -1.46 17.52 -19.59
N GLU A 12 -1.62 18.84 -19.61
CA GLU A 12 -1.51 19.65 -20.84
C GLU A 12 -0.07 19.73 -21.39
N GLY A 13 0.95 19.45 -20.57
CA GLY A 13 2.38 19.47 -20.98
C GLY A 13 2.92 18.15 -21.50
N MET A 14 2.15 17.05 -21.45
CA MET A 14 2.64 15.71 -21.78
C MET A 14 2.01 15.09 -23.03
N GLU A 15 1.02 15.70 -23.65
CA GLU A 15 0.55 15.31 -24.97
C GLU A 15 1.69 15.43 -25.99
N GLY A 16 2.08 14.29 -26.60
CA GLY A 16 3.21 14.22 -27.52
C GLY A 16 4.54 13.78 -26.94
N THR A 17 4.61 13.49 -25.62
CA THR A 17 5.82 12.90 -25.03
C THR A 17 5.92 11.40 -25.36
N PRO A 18 7.15 10.82 -25.43
CA PRO A 18 7.35 9.39 -25.70
C PRO A 18 6.59 8.45 -24.77
N VAL A 19 6.26 8.89 -23.54
CA VAL A 19 5.59 8.07 -22.51
C VAL A 19 4.08 8.36 -22.39
N ALA A 20 3.54 9.26 -23.21
CA ALA A 20 2.13 9.70 -23.11
C ALA A 20 1.16 8.53 -23.31
N GLU A 21 1.39 7.70 -24.35
CA GLU A 21 0.54 6.56 -24.65
C GLU A 21 0.60 5.49 -23.53
N ALA A 22 1.79 5.13 -23.06
CA ALA A 22 1.93 4.19 -21.95
C ALA A 22 1.19 4.67 -20.67
N LYS A 23 1.24 5.98 -20.40
CA LYS A 23 0.51 6.59 -19.27
C LYS A 23 -1.00 6.50 -19.47
N ALA A 24 -1.50 6.81 -20.65
CA ALA A 24 -2.92 6.75 -20.99
C ALA A 24 -3.47 5.32 -20.87
N LEU A 25 -2.73 4.35 -21.38
CA LEU A 25 -3.04 2.91 -21.27
C LEU A 25 -3.09 2.45 -19.81
N TYR A 26 -2.11 2.86 -19.00
CA TYR A 26 -2.11 2.54 -17.57
C TYR A 26 -3.31 3.15 -16.85
N ALA A 27 -3.62 4.42 -17.11
CA ALA A 27 -4.77 5.10 -16.52
C ALA A 27 -6.12 4.47 -16.93
N ALA A 28 -6.19 3.90 -18.15
CA ALA A 28 -7.34 3.16 -18.67
C ALA A 28 -7.45 1.72 -18.11
N GLY A 29 -6.50 1.25 -17.28
CA GLY A 29 -6.47 -0.12 -16.77
C GLY A 29 -5.98 -1.17 -17.77
N ARG A 30 -5.48 -0.75 -18.93
CA ARG A 30 -4.92 -1.62 -19.99
C ARG A 30 -3.48 -1.98 -19.67
N TYR A 31 -3.26 -2.67 -18.56
CA TYR A 31 -1.94 -2.83 -17.97
C TYR A 31 -0.95 -3.60 -18.85
N ALA A 32 -1.38 -4.65 -19.55
CA ALA A 32 -0.51 -5.42 -20.44
C ALA A 32 0.01 -4.56 -21.62
N GLU A 33 -0.86 -3.72 -22.16
CA GLU A 33 -0.50 -2.82 -23.25
C GLU A 33 0.35 -1.64 -22.75
N ALA A 34 0.03 -1.11 -21.56
CA ALA A 34 0.84 -0.07 -20.91
C ALA A 34 2.28 -0.54 -20.65
N GLU A 35 2.44 -1.78 -20.18
CA GLU A 35 3.77 -2.39 -19.99
C GLU A 35 4.52 -2.54 -21.30
N ALA A 36 3.87 -3.10 -22.33
CA ALA A 36 4.50 -3.33 -23.62
C ALA A 36 4.99 -2.01 -24.25
N GLU A 37 4.14 -0.98 -24.24
CA GLU A 37 4.48 0.35 -24.74
C GLU A 37 5.59 1.01 -23.93
N ALA A 38 5.49 0.99 -22.60
CA ALA A 38 6.52 1.55 -21.73
C ALA A 38 7.90 0.88 -21.94
N ARG A 39 7.94 -0.45 -22.08
CA ARG A 39 9.18 -1.17 -22.39
C ARG A 39 9.70 -0.86 -23.81
N ALA A 40 8.82 -0.62 -24.78
CA ALA A 40 9.23 -0.20 -26.12
C ALA A 40 9.89 1.17 -26.08
N VAL A 41 9.32 2.13 -25.35
CA VAL A 41 9.93 3.46 -25.13
C VAL A 41 11.30 3.34 -24.47
N ALA A 42 11.42 2.57 -23.39
CA ALA A 42 12.70 2.39 -22.68
C ALA A 42 13.78 1.79 -23.59
N ARG A 43 13.45 0.80 -24.42
CA ARG A 43 14.39 0.17 -25.36
C ARG A 43 14.79 1.06 -26.54
N SER A 44 13.91 1.94 -27.00
CA SER A 44 14.16 2.82 -28.14
C SER A 44 15.12 3.97 -27.83
N ARG A 45 15.42 4.19 -26.57
CA ARG A 45 16.24 5.32 -26.10
C ARG A 45 17.59 4.82 -25.61
N PRO A 46 18.70 5.19 -26.25
CA PRO A 46 20.03 4.67 -25.93
C PRO A 46 20.69 5.28 -24.68
N GLY A 47 19.99 6.16 -23.97
CA GLY A 47 20.51 6.87 -22.80
C GLY A 47 19.64 6.72 -21.58
N GLU A 48 20.22 6.90 -20.40
CA GLU A 48 19.52 7.03 -19.13
C GLU A 48 18.96 8.46 -19.03
N ASP A 49 17.83 8.72 -19.69
CA ASP A 49 17.14 10.00 -19.62
C ASP A 49 15.83 9.90 -18.80
N GLU A 50 15.20 11.05 -18.56
CA GLU A 50 13.96 11.14 -17.77
C GLU A 50 12.83 10.29 -18.38
N TYR A 51 12.72 10.20 -19.70
CA TYR A 51 11.69 9.39 -20.35
C TYR A 51 11.93 7.90 -20.17
N THR A 52 13.20 7.45 -20.22
CA THR A 52 13.56 6.07 -19.88
C THR A 52 13.20 5.75 -18.42
N ALA A 53 13.51 6.64 -17.48
CA ALA A 53 13.14 6.49 -16.07
C ALA A 53 11.62 6.36 -15.89
N VAL A 54 10.85 7.28 -16.47
CA VAL A 54 9.38 7.26 -16.39
C VAL A 54 8.79 6.01 -17.08
N ALA A 55 9.33 5.62 -18.22
CA ALA A 55 8.89 4.42 -18.92
C ALA A 55 9.11 3.15 -18.08
N LEU A 56 10.28 2.97 -17.50
CA LEU A 56 10.56 1.82 -16.60
C LEU A 56 9.63 1.83 -15.38
N ASN A 57 9.35 3.00 -14.79
CA ASN A 57 8.40 3.10 -13.69
C ASN A 57 6.98 2.70 -14.11
N ILE A 58 6.50 3.15 -15.28
CA ILE A 58 5.18 2.74 -15.80
C ILE A 58 5.15 1.24 -16.06
N ALA A 59 6.21 0.67 -16.65
CA ALA A 59 6.31 -0.76 -16.88
C ALA A 59 6.24 -1.55 -15.57
N ALA A 60 6.99 -1.15 -14.53
CA ALA A 60 6.96 -1.80 -13.22
C ALA A 60 5.57 -1.74 -12.56
N LEU A 61 4.93 -0.55 -12.58
CA LEU A 61 3.58 -0.37 -12.05
C LEU A 61 2.57 -1.24 -12.79
N ALA A 62 2.65 -1.27 -14.13
CA ALA A 62 1.75 -2.06 -14.97
C ALA A 62 1.94 -3.57 -14.78
N THR A 63 3.18 -4.02 -14.64
CA THR A 63 3.52 -5.42 -14.33
C THR A 63 2.97 -5.84 -12.98
N GLY A 64 3.14 -5.00 -11.94
CA GLY A 64 2.59 -5.25 -10.61
C GLY A 64 1.06 -5.27 -10.58
N ALA A 65 0.41 -4.39 -11.36
CA ALA A 65 -1.06 -4.34 -11.47
C ALA A 65 -1.66 -5.61 -12.15
N GLN A 66 -0.84 -6.35 -12.89
CA GLN A 66 -1.20 -7.66 -13.47
C GLN A 66 -0.95 -8.83 -12.49
N GLY A 67 -0.54 -8.57 -11.25
CA GLY A 67 -0.22 -9.61 -10.27
C GLY A 67 1.17 -10.23 -10.44
N ARG A 68 1.96 -9.80 -11.43
CA ARG A 68 3.31 -10.30 -11.68
C ARG A 68 4.34 -9.59 -10.79
N HIS A 69 4.20 -9.78 -9.48
CA HIS A 69 4.96 -9.02 -8.48
C HIS A 69 6.47 -9.23 -8.56
N ALA A 70 6.94 -10.46 -8.86
CA ALA A 70 8.37 -10.74 -9.01
C ALA A 70 8.99 -9.99 -10.20
N ASP A 71 8.29 -9.96 -11.34
CA ASP A 71 8.72 -9.23 -12.53
C ASP A 71 8.69 -7.72 -12.29
N ALA A 72 7.71 -7.24 -11.51
CA ALA A 72 7.64 -5.84 -11.12
C ALA A 72 8.85 -5.43 -10.26
N VAL A 73 9.23 -6.25 -9.26
CA VAL A 73 10.44 -6.01 -8.46
C VAL A 73 11.68 -5.96 -9.35
N ALA A 74 11.84 -6.90 -10.29
CA ALA A 74 12.97 -6.89 -11.22
C ALA A 74 12.98 -5.61 -12.08
N THR A 75 11.83 -5.15 -12.55
CA THR A 75 11.72 -3.90 -13.33
C THR A 75 12.04 -2.66 -12.47
N TYR A 76 11.66 -2.64 -11.20
CA TYR A 76 12.10 -1.60 -10.28
C TYR A 76 13.61 -1.62 -10.04
N ASP A 77 14.23 -2.82 -9.99
CA ASP A 77 15.68 -2.97 -9.86
C ASP A 77 16.43 -2.41 -11.09
N GLU A 78 15.85 -2.54 -12.29
CA GLU A 78 16.36 -1.90 -13.52
C GLU A 78 16.20 -0.36 -13.45
N ALA A 79 15.09 0.14 -12.94
CA ALA A 79 14.79 1.58 -12.90
C ALA A 79 15.61 2.34 -11.85
N LEU A 80 15.90 1.72 -10.70
CA LEU A 80 16.54 2.39 -9.56
C LEU A 80 17.88 3.05 -9.87
N PRO A 81 18.83 2.42 -10.62
CA PRO A 81 20.08 3.08 -11.02
C PRO A 81 19.84 4.33 -11.84
N VAL A 82 18.90 4.28 -12.79
CA VAL A 82 18.55 5.41 -13.65
C VAL A 82 18.00 6.57 -12.81
N PHE A 83 17.04 6.30 -11.92
CA PHE A 83 16.49 7.32 -11.02
C PHE A 83 17.56 7.93 -10.10
N ARG A 84 18.46 7.11 -9.56
CA ARG A 84 19.57 7.60 -8.71
C ARG A 84 20.55 8.47 -9.49
N GLY A 85 20.85 8.11 -10.74
CA GLY A 85 21.74 8.88 -11.59
C GLY A 85 21.15 10.23 -11.97
N LEU A 86 19.86 10.28 -12.29
CA LEU A 86 19.19 11.51 -12.77
C LEU A 86 18.81 12.45 -11.61
N PHE A 87 18.26 11.93 -10.53
CA PHE A 87 17.64 12.73 -9.48
C PHE A 87 18.40 12.71 -8.15
N GLY A 88 19.21 11.68 -7.92
CA GLY A 88 19.86 11.44 -6.63
C GLY A 88 19.08 10.44 -5.75
N ALA A 89 19.80 9.90 -4.75
CA ALA A 89 19.28 8.81 -3.91
C ALA A 89 18.10 9.23 -3.00
N ASP A 90 18.14 10.46 -2.51
CA ASP A 90 17.16 11.00 -1.56
C ASP A 90 16.09 11.88 -2.22
N HIS A 91 16.06 11.93 -3.55
CA HIS A 91 15.04 12.66 -4.27
C HIS A 91 13.67 11.96 -4.15
N PHE A 92 12.59 12.74 -4.07
CA PHE A 92 11.21 12.24 -3.94
C PHE A 92 10.88 11.10 -4.92
N LEU A 93 11.20 11.25 -6.20
CA LEU A 93 10.91 10.24 -7.23
C LEU A 93 11.67 8.94 -6.99
N THR A 94 12.93 9.01 -6.58
CA THR A 94 13.74 7.83 -6.25
C THR A 94 13.21 7.11 -5.02
N LEU A 95 12.89 7.87 -3.97
CA LEU A 95 12.31 7.30 -2.74
C LEU A 95 10.92 6.73 -2.97
N LYS A 96 10.11 7.37 -3.82
CA LYS A 96 8.80 6.85 -4.22
C LYS A 96 8.93 5.51 -4.95
N LEU A 97 9.86 5.43 -5.92
CA LEU A 97 10.13 4.18 -6.65
C LEU A 97 10.51 3.05 -5.67
N ARG A 98 11.35 3.34 -4.67
CA ARG A 98 11.73 2.39 -3.62
C ARG A 98 10.53 1.95 -2.79
N SER A 99 9.65 2.89 -2.41
CA SER A 99 8.41 2.58 -1.69
C SER A 99 7.47 1.68 -2.50
N ASP A 100 7.30 1.96 -3.80
CA ASP A 100 6.47 1.14 -4.69
C ASP A 100 7.05 -0.29 -4.84
N ARG A 101 8.38 -0.41 -4.96
CA ARG A 101 9.09 -1.70 -4.96
C ARG A 101 8.87 -2.49 -3.67
N ALA A 102 8.99 -1.84 -2.51
CA ALA A 102 8.75 -2.47 -1.21
C ALA A 102 7.33 -3.04 -1.09
N GLN A 103 6.35 -2.38 -1.72
CA GLN A 103 4.97 -2.85 -1.77
C GLN A 103 4.82 -4.14 -2.60
N GLN A 104 5.59 -4.30 -3.69
CA GLN A 104 5.61 -5.54 -4.46
C GLN A 104 6.24 -6.69 -3.67
N MET A 105 7.27 -6.40 -2.86
CA MET A 105 7.91 -7.38 -1.98
C MET A 105 6.93 -7.95 -0.93
N VAL A 106 6.00 -7.13 -0.43
CA VAL A 106 4.92 -7.59 0.46
C VAL A 106 4.05 -8.67 -0.20
N SER A 107 3.74 -8.50 -1.49
CA SER A 107 2.93 -9.49 -2.24
C SER A 107 3.68 -10.79 -2.55
N LEU A 108 4.99 -10.83 -2.28
CA LEU A 108 5.87 -11.99 -2.40
C LEU A 108 6.28 -12.57 -1.05
N ASP A 109 5.63 -12.15 0.04
CA ASP A 109 5.96 -12.50 1.42
C ASP A 109 7.43 -12.18 1.84
N ARG A 110 8.10 -11.29 1.08
CA ARG A 110 9.46 -10.81 1.36
C ARG A 110 9.42 -9.69 2.40
N TYR A 111 8.81 -9.97 3.55
CA TYR A 111 8.51 -8.95 4.58
C TYR A 111 9.76 -8.31 5.17
N ALA A 112 10.83 -9.06 5.40
CA ALA A 112 12.08 -8.52 5.96
C ALA A 112 12.76 -7.52 5.01
N GLU A 113 12.70 -7.77 3.72
CA GLU A 113 13.25 -6.85 2.71
C GLU A 113 12.36 -5.61 2.55
N SER A 114 11.04 -5.79 2.56
CA SER A 114 10.08 -4.68 2.57
C SER A 114 10.25 -3.79 3.81
N GLU A 115 10.44 -4.40 5.00
CA GLU A 115 10.74 -3.70 6.25
C GLU A 115 11.97 -2.79 6.11
N ALA A 116 13.11 -3.37 5.69
CA ALA A 116 14.36 -2.64 5.54
C ALA A 116 14.22 -1.46 4.57
N GLU A 117 13.54 -1.69 3.44
CA GLU A 117 13.32 -0.66 2.43
C GLU A 117 12.36 0.44 2.93
N CYS A 118 11.26 0.07 3.58
CA CYS A 118 10.31 1.02 4.16
C CYS A 118 10.96 1.86 5.27
N ALA A 119 11.78 1.27 6.14
CA ALA A 119 12.50 2.00 7.19
C ALA A 119 13.45 3.03 6.57
N ALA A 120 14.26 2.63 5.59
CA ALA A 120 15.20 3.52 4.93
C ALA A 120 14.49 4.66 4.17
N VAL A 121 13.37 4.37 3.49
CA VAL A 121 12.57 5.39 2.80
C VAL A 121 11.93 6.36 3.80
N ALA A 122 11.38 5.85 4.92
CA ALA A 122 10.76 6.68 5.95
C ALA A 122 11.76 7.65 6.59
N GLU A 123 13.00 7.18 6.85
CA GLU A 123 14.08 8.00 7.38
C GLU A 123 14.52 9.06 6.38
N ALA A 124 14.80 8.69 5.13
CA ALA A 124 15.25 9.62 4.10
C ALA A 124 14.17 10.68 3.79
N ALA A 125 12.91 10.26 3.63
CA ALA A 125 11.80 11.16 3.40
C ALA A 125 11.53 12.07 4.62
N GLY A 126 11.76 11.57 5.84
CA GLY A 126 11.61 12.36 7.07
C GLY A 126 12.65 13.48 7.21
N ARG A 127 13.81 13.38 6.57
CA ARG A 127 14.81 14.46 6.48
C ARG A 127 14.46 15.51 5.40
N GLY A 128 13.61 15.14 4.45
CA GLY A 128 13.18 16.04 3.39
C GLY A 128 12.12 17.03 3.84
N THR A 129 11.88 18.03 3.02
CA THR A 129 10.91 19.11 3.28
C THR A 129 9.78 19.09 2.26
N GLY A 130 8.64 19.65 2.66
CA GLY A 130 7.46 19.79 1.81
C GLY A 130 6.45 18.65 1.96
N PRO A 131 5.23 18.85 1.41
CA PRO A 131 4.09 17.95 1.63
C PRO A 131 4.27 16.57 0.98
N GLU A 132 5.00 16.50 -0.14
CA GLU A 132 5.25 15.24 -0.85
C GLU A 132 6.17 14.31 -0.05
N MET A 133 7.23 14.86 0.55
CA MET A 133 8.15 14.11 1.41
C MET A 133 7.46 13.68 2.71
N ALA A 134 6.66 14.54 3.32
CA ALA A 134 5.86 14.21 4.50
C ALA A 134 4.86 13.06 4.21
N PHE A 135 4.20 13.13 3.05
CA PHE A 135 3.31 12.06 2.61
C PHE A 135 4.07 10.74 2.40
N LEU A 136 5.20 10.79 1.71
CA LEU A 136 6.01 9.60 1.44
C LEU A 136 6.56 8.98 2.73
N ALA A 137 7.02 9.81 3.67
CA ALA A 137 7.44 9.35 5.00
C ALA A 137 6.31 8.62 5.74
N SER A 138 5.08 9.16 5.70
CA SER A 138 3.91 8.50 6.29
C SER A 138 3.57 7.19 5.59
N ALA A 139 3.60 7.16 4.26
CA ALA A 139 3.34 5.95 3.48
C ALA A 139 4.37 4.84 3.78
N ALA A 140 5.65 5.21 3.86
CA ALA A 140 6.71 4.27 4.20
C ALA A 140 6.59 3.75 5.64
N ARG A 141 6.23 4.59 6.61
CA ARG A 141 5.94 4.14 7.99
C ARG A 141 4.77 3.15 8.04
N ASN A 142 3.72 3.38 7.26
CA ASN A 142 2.62 2.42 7.15
C ASN A 142 3.10 1.07 6.60
N GLY A 143 3.95 1.08 5.56
CA GLY A 143 4.56 -0.12 5.00
C GLY A 143 5.42 -0.87 6.04
N LEU A 144 6.22 -0.13 6.83
CA LEU A 144 7.03 -0.69 7.91
C LEU A 144 6.16 -1.38 8.97
N VAL A 145 5.12 -0.72 9.48
CA VAL A 145 4.18 -1.30 10.46
C VAL A 145 3.52 -2.56 9.90
N PHE A 146 3.16 -2.53 8.62
CA PHE A 146 2.59 -3.71 7.97
C PHE A 146 3.59 -4.87 7.91
N ALA A 147 4.81 -4.62 7.45
CA ALA A 147 5.84 -5.66 7.32
C ALA A 147 6.22 -6.28 8.67
N LEU A 148 6.32 -5.47 9.73
CA LEU A 148 6.57 -5.95 11.10
C LEU A 148 5.41 -6.83 11.62
N ASN A 149 4.15 -6.42 11.41
CA ASN A 149 3.00 -7.23 11.79
C ASN A 149 2.96 -8.57 11.05
N ALA A 150 3.26 -8.58 9.76
CA ALA A 150 3.32 -9.81 8.97
C ALA A 150 4.40 -10.79 9.42
N GLN A 151 5.47 -10.28 10.05
CA GLN A 151 6.54 -11.08 10.67
C GLN A 151 6.23 -11.49 12.12
N GLY A 152 5.06 -11.17 12.68
CA GLY A 152 4.73 -11.43 14.08
C GLY A 152 5.43 -10.51 15.08
N ARG A 153 6.16 -9.51 14.64
CA ARG A 153 6.89 -8.53 15.49
C ARG A 153 5.95 -7.43 15.98
N HIS A 154 4.84 -7.83 16.61
CA HIS A 154 3.73 -6.96 16.94
C HIS A 154 4.07 -5.82 17.90
N LYS A 155 4.99 -6.03 18.85
CA LYS A 155 5.42 -4.99 19.80
C LYS A 155 6.19 -3.86 19.10
N GLU A 156 7.04 -4.20 18.15
CA GLU A 156 7.78 -3.23 17.36
C GLU A 156 6.84 -2.47 16.42
N ALA A 157 5.92 -3.20 15.76
CA ALA A 157 4.89 -2.59 14.93
C ALA A 157 4.02 -1.60 15.71
N GLU A 158 3.64 -1.94 16.95
CA GLU A 158 2.89 -1.03 17.86
C GLU A 158 3.68 0.25 18.14
N THR A 159 4.97 0.14 18.48
CA THR A 159 5.84 1.28 18.76
C THR A 159 5.87 2.23 17.57
N HIS A 160 6.19 1.72 16.39
CA HIS A 160 6.23 2.52 15.16
C HIS A 160 4.89 3.13 14.78
N ALA A 161 3.78 2.39 14.97
CA ALA A 161 2.45 2.91 14.68
C ALA A 161 2.07 4.07 15.62
N ARG A 162 2.36 3.94 16.93
CA ARG A 162 2.09 5.01 17.92
C ARG A 162 2.95 6.25 17.68
N GLU A 163 4.23 6.09 17.40
CA GLU A 163 5.14 7.20 17.05
C GLU A 163 4.67 7.92 15.80
N ALA A 164 4.31 7.17 14.76
CA ALA A 164 3.81 7.74 13.53
C ALA A 164 2.48 8.49 13.72
N LEU A 165 1.55 7.95 14.52
CA LEU A 165 0.28 8.61 14.86
C LEU A 165 0.49 9.88 15.69
N ALA A 166 1.43 9.86 16.64
CA ALA A 166 1.77 11.03 17.45
C ALA A 166 2.35 12.18 16.61
N ALA A 167 3.09 11.84 15.56
CA ALA A 167 3.66 12.81 14.62
C ALA A 167 2.68 13.25 13.52
N HIS A 168 1.52 12.59 13.37
CA HIS A 168 0.57 12.82 12.29
C HIS A 168 -0.75 13.41 12.82
N ALA A 169 -0.88 14.73 12.79
CA ALA A 169 -2.05 15.43 13.37
C ALA A 169 -3.32 15.35 12.48
N ALA A 170 -3.17 15.06 11.18
CA ALA A 170 -4.30 15.03 10.25
C ALA A 170 -5.18 13.80 10.45
N GLN A 171 -6.50 13.99 10.29
CA GLN A 171 -7.48 12.90 10.31
C GLN A 171 -7.79 12.50 8.86
N ASP A 172 -6.84 11.85 8.23
CA ASP A 172 -6.85 11.47 6.83
C ASP A 172 -6.65 9.95 6.65
N ARG A 173 -6.51 9.52 5.39
CA ARG A 173 -6.27 8.12 5.07
C ARG A 173 -4.96 7.57 5.67
N ALA A 174 -3.93 8.40 5.85
CA ALA A 174 -2.68 7.94 6.48
C ALA A 174 -2.91 7.58 7.94
N ALA A 175 -3.65 8.42 8.70
CA ALA A 175 -4.05 8.13 10.07
C ALA A 175 -4.93 6.87 10.16
N LEU A 176 -5.84 6.66 9.20
CA LEU A 176 -6.66 5.45 9.13
C LEU A 176 -5.78 4.20 9.03
N VAL A 177 -4.86 4.16 8.07
CA VAL A 177 -4.01 2.97 7.83
C VAL A 177 -3.09 2.70 9.03
N LEU A 178 -2.56 3.75 9.68
CA LEU A 178 -1.77 3.61 10.91
C LEU A 178 -2.61 3.04 12.07
N ARG A 179 -3.86 3.48 12.26
CA ARG A 179 -4.76 2.90 13.28
C ARG A 179 -5.07 1.44 12.99
N LEU A 180 -5.30 1.07 11.74
CA LEU A 180 -5.50 -0.32 11.35
C LEU A 180 -4.26 -1.17 11.64
N GLY A 181 -3.07 -0.64 11.35
CA GLY A 181 -1.79 -1.27 11.67
C GLY A 181 -1.61 -1.46 13.19
N LEU A 182 -1.91 -0.43 13.98
CA LEU A 182 -1.87 -0.48 15.45
C LEU A 182 -2.84 -1.51 16.01
N ALA A 183 -4.09 -1.53 15.53
CA ALA A 183 -5.08 -2.50 15.99
C ALA A 183 -4.67 -3.95 15.64
N ARG A 184 -4.06 -4.19 14.47
CA ARG A 184 -3.45 -5.48 14.14
C ARG A 184 -2.32 -5.85 15.09
N SER A 185 -1.45 -4.90 15.43
CA SER A 185 -0.37 -5.11 16.38
C SER A 185 -0.88 -5.51 17.78
N LEU A 186 -1.95 -4.85 18.24
CA LEU A 186 -2.59 -5.15 19.52
C LEU A 186 -3.28 -6.52 19.51
N ASN A 187 -3.98 -6.86 18.42
CA ASN A 187 -4.58 -8.18 18.23
C ASN A 187 -3.51 -9.30 18.27
N GLY A 188 -2.38 -9.10 17.59
CA GLY A 188 -1.28 -10.06 17.60
C GLY A 188 -0.61 -10.21 18.97
N GLN A 189 -0.81 -9.25 19.88
CA GLN A 189 -0.38 -9.31 21.30
C GLN A 189 -1.46 -9.83 22.26
N ALA A 190 -2.61 -10.30 21.74
CA ALA A 190 -3.79 -10.70 22.51
C ALA A 190 -4.40 -9.57 23.38
N ARG A 191 -4.12 -8.31 23.06
CA ARG A 191 -4.69 -7.12 23.71
C ARG A 191 -5.97 -6.68 22.98
N HIS A 192 -6.95 -7.58 22.97
CA HIS A 192 -8.13 -7.50 22.10
C HIS A 192 -9.07 -6.33 22.43
N ASP A 193 -9.21 -5.96 23.71
CA ASP A 193 -10.03 -4.79 24.12
C ASP A 193 -9.44 -3.49 23.57
N GLU A 194 -8.11 -3.33 23.66
CA GLU A 194 -7.43 -2.16 23.10
C GLU A 194 -7.48 -2.15 21.57
N ALA A 195 -7.31 -3.33 20.95
CA ALA A 195 -7.43 -3.49 19.50
C ALA A 195 -8.83 -3.10 19.01
N LEU A 196 -9.88 -3.52 19.74
CA LEU A 196 -11.27 -3.17 19.41
C LEU A 196 -11.49 -1.66 19.46
N ALA A 197 -11.06 -0.99 20.55
CA ALA A 197 -11.20 0.45 20.69
C ALA A 197 -10.49 1.24 19.57
N VAL A 198 -9.27 0.82 19.21
CA VAL A 198 -8.52 1.45 18.11
C VAL A 198 -9.19 1.18 16.76
N ALA A 199 -9.71 -0.03 16.53
CA ALA A 199 -10.40 -0.38 15.28
C ALA A 199 -11.74 0.36 15.14
N GLU A 200 -12.48 0.58 16.23
CA GLU A 200 -13.69 1.41 16.24
C GLU A 200 -13.38 2.87 15.87
N SER A 201 -12.33 3.44 16.46
CA SER A 201 -11.83 4.78 16.08
C SER A 201 -11.39 4.86 14.61
N ALA A 202 -10.77 3.79 14.09
CA ALA A 202 -10.45 3.69 12.66
C ALA A 202 -11.72 3.65 11.81
N GLY A 203 -12.76 2.93 12.26
CA GLY A 203 -14.06 2.86 11.59
C GLY A 203 -14.79 4.21 11.52
N GLU A 204 -14.72 5.02 12.58
CA GLU A 204 -15.26 6.39 12.59
C GLU A 204 -14.55 7.25 11.53
N LEU A 205 -13.21 7.21 11.52
CA LEU A 205 -12.42 7.94 10.54
C LEU A 205 -12.71 7.47 9.11
N TYR A 206 -12.80 6.15 8.89
CA TYR A 206 -13.13 5.57 7.59
C TYR A 206 -14.47 6.10 7.06
N ARG A 207 -15.51 6.18 7.91
CA ARG A 207 -16.82 6.73 7.52
C ARG A 207 -16.76 8.22 7.18
N ALA A 208 -15.89 8.97 7.85
CA ALA A 208 -15.70 10.41 7.63
C ALA A 208 -14.92 10.72 6.34
N LEU A 209 -14.11 9.79 5.82
CA LEU A 209 -13.35 10.00 4.60
C LEU A 209 -14.24 10.07 3.35
N PRO A 210 -13.87 10.85 2.32
CA PRO A 210 -14.50 10.82 1.02
C PRO A 210 -14.51 9.41 0.40
N ALA A 211 -15.56 9.07 -0.35
CA ALA A 211 -15.76 7.72 -0.90
C ALA A 211 -14.58 7.22 -1.73
N ASP A 212 -13.97 8.11 -2.49
CA ASP A 212 -12.82 7.85 -3.32
C ASP A 212 -11.53 7.55 -2.53
N GLN A 213 -11.42 8.02 -1.29
CA GLN A 213 -10.32 7.71 -0.38
C GLN A 213 -10.56 6.42 0.40
N ARG A 214 -11.81 5.97 0.53
CA ARG A 214 -12.19 4.74 1.23
C ARG A 214 -11.93 3.47 0.43
N HIS A 215 -12.10 3.52 -0.89
CA HIS A 215 -12.02 2.33 -1.75
C HIS A 215 -10.75 1.46 -1.55
N PRO A 216 -9.54 2.02 -1.42
CA PRO A 216 -8.34 1.19 -1.21
C PRO A 216 -8.35 0.41 0.10
N ASP A 217 -9.16 0.83 1.08
CA ASP A 217 -9.23 0.24 2.41
C ASP A 217 -10.55 -0.50 2.67
N THR A 218 -11.31 -0.80 1.59
CA THR A 218 -12.53 -1.60 1.65
C THR A 218 -12.29 -2.91 2.42
N GLY A 219 -13.16 -3.20 3.38
CA GLY A 219 -13.12 -4.38 4.23
C GLY A 219 -12.03 -4.40 5.31
N ALA A 220 -11.06 -3.48 5.27
CA ALA A 220 -9.93 -3.50 6.21
C ALA A 220 -10.34 -3.24 7.67
N VAL A 221 -11.28 -2.31 7.88
CA VAL A 221 -11.82 -1.99 9.22
C VAL A 221 -12.57 -3.19 9.79
N GLU A 222 -13.46 -3.78 8.99
CA GLU A 222 -14.29 -4.89 9.42
C GLU A 222 -13.47 -6.15 9.74
N LEU A 223 -12.39 -6.41 8.99
CA LEU A 223 -11.44 -7.50 9.30
C LEU A 223 -10.76 -7.30 10.65
N VAL A 224 -10.27 -6.10 10.92
CA VAL A 224 -9.57 -5.84 12.20
C VAL A 224 -10.53 -5.88 13.38
N LEU A 225 -11.76 -5.37 13.22
CA LEU A 225 -12.83 -5.50 14.22
C LEU A 225 -13.19 -6.97 14.45
N GLY A 226 -13.35 -7.75 13.37
CA GLY A 226 -13.64 -9.17 13.45
C GLY A 226 -12.60 -9.96 14.23
N ASN A 227 -11.31 -9.70 13.97
CA ASN A 227 -10.21 -10.32 14.72
C ASN A 227 -10.22 -9.96 16.22
N ALA A 228 -10.48 -8.67 16.56
CA ALA A 228 -10.56 -8.25 17.94
C ALA A 228 -11.75 -8.91 18.69
N LEU A 229 -12.92 -8.94 18.04
CA LEU A 229 -14.12 -9.57 18.59
C LEU A 229 -13.94 -11.08 18.77
N LEU A 230 -13.28 -11.74 17.84
CA LEU A 230 -12.98 -13.18 17.94
C LEU A 230 -12.06 -13.46 19.15
N GLY A 231 -11.02 -12.66 19.33
CA GLY A 231 -10.12 -12.76 20.48
C GLY A 231 -10.80 -12.51 21.84
N LEU A 232 -11.90 -11.74 21.84
CA LEU A 232 -12.77 -11.50 23.02
C LEU A 232 -13.83 -12.61 23.22
N GLY A 233 -13.84 -13.67 22.40
CA GLY A 233 -14.85 -14.70 22.45
C GLY A 233 -16.24 -14.29 21.93
N ARG A 234 -16.36 -13.10 21.30
CA ARG A 234 -17.60 -12.59 20.71
C ARG A 234 -17.77 -13.14 19.29
N THR A 235 -17.83 -14.46 19.17
CA THR A 235 -17.77 -15.22 17.90
C THR A 235 -18.86 -14.80 16.91
N SER A 236 -20.11 -14.60 17.37
CA SER A 236 -21.23 -14.19 16.49
C SER A 236 -20.98 -12.79 15.89
N ASP A 237 -20.53 -11.85 16.70
CA ASP A 237 -20.23 -10.48 16.24
C ASP A 237 -19.02 -10.49 15.29
N ALA A 238 -17.97 -11.27 15.61
CA ALA A 238 -16.81 -11.45 14.78
C ALA A 238 -17.19 -11.99 13.39
N ARG A 239 -18.00 -13.07 13.36
CA ARG A 239 -18.49 -13.68 12.12
C ARG A 239 -19.23 -12.66 11.24
N HIS A 240 -20.12 -11.87 11.85
CA HIS A 240 -20.85 -10.83 11.11
C HIS A 240 -19.89 -9.80 10.47
N ARG A 241 -18.91 -9.30 11.23
CA ARG A 241 -17.93 -8.32 10.72
C ARG A 241 -17.08 -8.90 9.59
N VAL A 242 -16.61 -10.12 9.75
CA VAL A 242 -15.77 -10.77 8.74
C VAL A 242 -16.56 -11.09 7.46
N ALA A 243 -17.83 -11.48 7.58
CA ALA A 243 -18.70 -11.68 6.42
C ALA A 243 -18.92 -10.38 5.63
N VAL A 244 -19.17 -9.25 6.33
CA VAL A 244 -19.26 -7.93 5.69
C VAL A 244 -17.95 -7.56 4.97
N ALA A 245 -16.79 -7.84 5.60
CA ALA A 245 -15.48 -7.61 4.98
C ALA A 245 -15.31 -8.46 3.72
N HIS A 246 -15.63 -9.74 3.79
CA HIS A 246 -15.51 -10.69 2.67
C HIS A 246 -16.32 -10.22 1.47
N ASP A 247 -17.61 -9.95 1.67
CA ASP A 247 -18.50 -9.55 0.58
C ASP A 247 -18.07 -8.24 -0.07
N ALA A 248 -17.67 -7.27 0.76
CA ALA A 248 -17.18 -5.98 0.27
C ALA A 248 -15.84 -6.12 -0.51
N CYS A 249 -14.92 -6.95 -0.03
CA CYS A 249 -13.65 -7.21 -0.71
C CYS A 249 -13.86 -7.98 -2.01
N LEU A 250 -14.71 -9.00 -2.00
CA LEU A 250 -15.04 -9.79 -3.19
C LEU A 250 -15.65 -8.92 -4.29
N ALA A 251 -16.58 -8.04 -3.94
CA ALA A 251 -17.22 -7.13 -4.89
C ALA A 251 -16.25 -6.06 -5.42
N SER A 252 -15.29 -5.61 -4.61
CA SER A 252 -14.40 -4.49 -4.96
C SER A 252 -13.12 -4.94 -5.66
N PHE A 253 -12.59 -6.11 -5.33
CA PHE A 253 -11.25 -6.55 -5.70
C PHE A 253 -11.20 -7.95 -6.33
N GLY A 254 -12.27 -8.74 -6.23
CA GLY A 254 -12.33 -10.12 -6.72
C GLY A 254 -11.82 -11.16 -5.71
N PRO A 255 -11.94 -12.46 -6.09
CA PRO A 255 -11.70 -13.58 -5.17
C PRO A 255 -10.22 -13.74 -4.76
N ASP A 256 -9.31 -13.44 -5.66
CA ASP A 256 -7.87 -13.68 -5.46
C ASP A 256 -7.17 -12.55 -4.69
N HIS A 257 -7.89 -11.49 -4.38
CA HIS A 257 -7.30 -10.39 -3.63
C HIS A 257 -7.00 -10.81 -2.19
N ARG A 258 -5.81 -10.45 -1.69
CA ARG A 258 -5.33 -10.87 -0.37
C ARG A 258 -6.34 -10.68 0.78
N ARG A 259 -7.06 -9.54 0.82
CA ARG A 259 -8.08 -9.32 1.87
C ARG A 259 -9.30 -10.21 1.70
N THR A 260 -9.70 -10.55 0.48
CA THR A 260 -10.80 -11.48 0.23
C THR A 260 -10.44 -12.87 0.75
N VAL A 261 -9.22 -13.32 0.46
CA VAL A 261 -8.67 -14.59 0.96
C VAL A 261 -8.54 -14.58 2.48
N GLU A 262 -7.99 -13.49 3.07
CA GLU A 262 -7.87 -13.31 4.54
C GLU A 262 -9.25 -13.42 5.21
N ALA A 263 -10.27 -12.76 4.66
CA ALA A 263 -11.64 -12.81 5.19
C ALA A 263 -12.26 -14.20 5.07
N ALA A 264 -12.11 -14.87 3.93
CA ALA A 264 -12.58 -16.22 3.71
C ALA A 264 -11.96 -17.22 4.70
N THR A 265 -10.63 -17.18 4.84
CA THR A 265 -9.90 -18.03 5.79
C THR A 265 -10.38 -17.82 7.23
N LEU A 266 -10.60 -16.56 7.63
CA LEU A 266 -11.07 -16.26 8.99
C LEU A 266 -12.51 -16.73 9.20
N LEU A 267 -13.39 -16.64 8.20
CA LEU A 267 -14.74 -17.22 8.27
C LEU A 267 -14.70 -18.75 8.45
N GLU A 268 -13.86 -19.44 7.69
CA GLU A 268 -13.66 -20.88 7.82
C GLU A 268 -13.19 -21.27 9.22
N GLN A 269 -12.25 -20.51 9.80
CA GLN A 269 -11.79 -20.73 11.18
C GLN A 269 -12.90 -20.54 12.20
N ILE A 270 -13.72 -19.49 12.06
CA ILE A 270 -14.85 -19.20 12.95
C ILE A 270 -15.90 -20.31 12.85
N ASP A 271 -16.25 -20.74 11.64
CA ASP A 271 -17.29 -21.74 11.40
C ASP A 271 -16.83 -23.17 11.74
N GLY A 272 -15.53 -23.46 11.69
CA GLY A 272 -14.94 -24.75 12.03
C GLY A 272 -14.62 -24.93 13.53
N THR A 273 -14.77 -23.88 14.35
CA THR A 273 -14.55 -23.99 15.80
C THR A 273 -15.82 -24.54 16.46
N PRO A 274 -15.79 -25.76 17.06
CA PRO A 274 -16.97 -26.29 17.76
C PRO A 274 -17.30 -25.38 18.95
N SER A 275 -18.59 -25.05 19.08
CA SER A 275 -19.18 -24.22 20.14
C SER A 275 -19.06 -24.87 21.52
#